data_100f5c14873e401ec33acd7aa10fbd42
#
_entry.id   100f5c14873e401ec33acd7aa10fbd42
#
_cell.length_a   1.000
_cell.length_b   1.000
_cell.length_c   1.000
_cell.angle_alpha   90.00
_cell.angle_beta   90.00
_cell.angle_gamma   90.00
#
_symmetry.space_group_name_H-M   'P 1'
#
loop_
_entity.id
_entity.type
_entity.pdbx_description
1 polymer ?
#
loop_
_entity_poly.entity_id
_entity_poly.type
_entity_poly.pdbx_seq_one_letter_code
_entity_poly.pdbx_strand_id
1 'polypeptide(L)'
;MRLGEKSHLKTHGHHSEEGFSVTLADTGLDCMTGGRLRKVQKYIDGDTFLLTYGDGVSDVNIRRVLDFHKSHGKIATVTTVAPIWRFGMLEVAGEGAVTNFTEKPKGEGSISAGFFVCQREIFDYLGGDECIFEHEPLERLAKEGQLMAFRHDGFFYAMDTYREYQHLNDLWNRQAAKWKLWEDVPALPRLVSNR
;
A
#
# COMPACT_ATOMS: atom_id res chain seq x y z
N MET A 1 0.49 12.54 -22.67
CA MET A 1 1.15 13.59 -21.88
C MET A 1 2.63 13.28 -21.86
N ARG A 2 3.51 14.08 -22.49
CA ARG A 2 4.95 13.86 -22.42
C ARG A 2 5.45 14.49 -21.10
N LEU A 3 5.87 13.66 -20.18
CA LEU A 3 6.57 14.09 -18.97
C LEU A 3 7.98 14.54 -19.40
N GLY A 4 8.28 15.82 -19.27
CA GLY A 4 9.60 16.38 -19.66
C GLY A 4 9.58 17.83 -20.12
N GLU A 5 8.46 18.35 -20.57
CA GLU A 5 8.25 19.79 -20.73
C GLU A 5 7.63 20.35 -19.44
N LYS A 6 7.99 21.60 -19.08
CA LYS A 6 7.44 22.30 -17.91
C LYS A 6 5.92 22.21 -17.91
N SER A 7 5.36 21.10 -17.46
CA SER A 7 3.94 20.89 -17.35
C SER A 7 3.46 21.58 -16.09
N HIS A 8 2.55 22.52 -16.25
CA HIS A 8 1.83 23.11 -15.12
C HIS A 8 1.03 21.99 -14.45
N LEU A 9 1.49 21.53 -13.30
CA LEU A 9 0.72 20.64 -12.44
C LEU A 9 -0.49 21.42 -11.94
N LYS A 10 -1.69 21.05 -12.36
CA LYS A 10 -2.93 21.60 -11.84
C LYS A 10 -3.44 20.67 -10.75
N THR A 11 -3.30 21.07 -9.49
CA THR A 11 -3.90 20.37 -8.37
C THR A 11 -5.38 20.72 -8.28
N HIS A 12 -6.24 19.71 -8.17
CA HIS A 12 -7.67 19.87 -8.00
C HIS A 12 -8.05 19.38 -6.61
N GLY A 13 -8.52 20.26 -5.75
CA GLY A 13 -8.98 19.95 -4.40
C GLY A 13 -8.72 21.09 -3.41
N HIS A 14 -9.52 21.14 -2.36
CA HIS A 14 -9.36 22.08 -1.25
C HIS A 14 -8.69 21.38 -0.05
N HIS A 15 -7.59 20.68 -0.28
CA HIS A 15 -6.81 20.13 0.82
C HIS A 15 -5.68 21.10 1.12
N SER A 16 -5.61 21.55 2.36
CA SER A 16 -4.51 22.33 2.90
C SER A 16 -3.32 21.42 3.17
N GLU A 17 -2.85 20.72 2.15
CA GLU A 17 -1.61 19.94 2.20
C GLU A 17 -0.43 20.90 2.00
N GLU A 18 -0.42 21.98 2.78
CA GLU A 18 0.69 22.91 2.81
C GLU A 18 1.91 22.21 3.42
N GLY A 19 3.00 22.17 2.67
CA GLY A 19 4.27 21.61 3.12
C GLY A 19 4.65 20.22 2.57
N PHE A 20 3.82 19.60 1.73
CA PHE A 20 4.22 18.39 1.02
C PHE A 20 5.07 18.71 -0.22
N SER A 21 6.19 18.01 -0.37
CA SER A 21 6.96 17.98 -1.61
C SER A 21 6.69 16.69 -2.35
N VAL A 22 6.22 16.78 -3.58
CA VAL A 22 5.89 15.61 -4.41
C VAL A 22 6.86 15.52 -5.58
N THR A 23 7.54 14.37 -5.70
CA THR A 23 8.41 14.06 -6.83
C THR A 23 7.72 13.04 -7.72
N LEU A 24 7.48 13.39 -8.98
CA LEU A 24 7.01 12.47 -10.01
C LEU A 24 8.21 11.98 -10.81
N ALA A 25 8.59 10.72 -10.61
CA ALA A 25 9.72 10.11 -11.28
C ALA A 25 9.25 9.22 -12.43
N ASP A 26 9.73 9.51 -13.65
CA ASP A 26 9.58 8.59 -14.77
C ASP A 26 10.61 7.45 -14.62
N THR A 27 10.10 6.25 -14.38
CA THR A 27 10.91 5.04 -14.18
C THR A 27 10.96 4.14 -15.41
N GLY A 28 10.27 4.52 -16.49
CA GLY A 28 10.15 3.73 -17.72
C GLY A 28 8.92 2.81 -17.71
N LEU A 29 8.38 2.56 -18.89
CA LEU A 29 7.13 1.81 -19.06
C LEU A 29 7.27 0.34 -18.61
N ASP A 30 8.33 -0.31 -19.05
CA ASP A 30 8.56 -1.76 -18.87
C ASP A 30 9.34 -2.10 -17.59
N CYS A 31 9.66 -1.11 -16.77
CA CYS A 31 10.38 -1.33 -15.52
C CYS A 31 9.49 -1.98 -14.46
N MET A 32 9.99 -3.06 -13.84
CA MET A 32 9.29 -3.80 -12.78
C MET A 32 9.41 -3.11 -11.41
N THR A 33 8.67 -3.58 -10.42
CA THR A 33 8.50 -2.94 -9.09
C THR A 33 9.82 -2.67 -8.37
N GLY A 34 10.75 -3.61 -8.33
CA GLY A 34 12.07 -3.45 -7.73
C GLY A 34 12.96 -2.48 -8.51
N GLY A 35 12.93 -2.55 -9.85
CA GLY A 35 13.64 -1.61 -10.70
C GLY A 35 13.15 -0.17 -10.53
N ARG A 36 11.82 0.04 -10.39
CA ARG A 36 11.23 1.36 -10.09
C ARG A 36 11.73 1.88 -8.75
N LEU A 37 11.68 1.04 -7.72
CA LEU A 37 12.16 1.41 -6.40
C LEU A 37 13.65 1.82 -6.43
N ARG A 38 14.50 1.07 -7.13
CA ARG A 38 15.90 1.42 -7.31
C ARG A 38 16.10 2.77 -8.00
N LYS A 39 15.34 3.06 -9.06
CA LYS A 39 15.45 4.33 -9.81
C LYS A 39 15.06 5.56 -8.99
N VAL A 40 14.17 5.41 -8.01
CA VAL A 40 13.77 6.51 -7.12
C VAL A 40 14.66 6.68 -5.90
N GLN A 41 15.63 5.80 -5.67
CA GLN A 41 16.59 5.87 -4.54
C GLN A 41 17.22 7.26 -4.37
N LYS A 42 17.55 7.94 -5.46
CA LYS A 42 18.17 9.28 -5.48
C LYS A 42 17.26 10.39 -4.93
N TYR A 43 15.97 10.14 -4.79
CA TYR A 43 14.99 11.09 -4.26
C TYR A 43 14.56 10.75 -2.82
N ILE A 44 15.10 9.68 -2.25
CA ILE A 44 14.78 9.24 -0.91
C ILE A 44 15.85 9.78 0.04
N ASP A 45 15.43 10.69 0.91
CA ASP A 45 16.25 11.24 1.97
C ASP A 45 16.09 10.40 3.25
N GLY A 46 17.21 10.23 3.98
CA GLY A 46 17.24 9.48 5.25
C GLY A 46 17.43 7.98 5.09
N ASP A 47 17.54 7.31 6.23
CA ASP A 47 17.87 5.88 6.31
C ASP A 47 16.62 5.00 6.31
N THR A 48 15.50 5.51 6.77
CA THR A 48 14.22 4.78 6.84
C THR A 48 13.17 5.49 5.99
N PHE A 49 12.42 4.74 5.18
CA PHE A 49 11.33 5.26 4.38
C PHE A 49 10.13 4.32 4.34
N LEU A 50 8.99 4.85 3.95
CA LEU A 50 7.75 4.11 3.76
C LEU A 50 7.55 3.84 2.27
N LEU A 51 7.07 2.63 1.96
CA LEU A 51 6.75 2.21 0.60
C LEU A 51 5.35 1.61 0.59
N THR A 52 4.55 1.99 -0.42
CA THR A 52 3.22 1.41 -0.62
C THR A 52 2.88 1.29 -2.10
N TYR A 53 1.93 0.41 -2.40
CA TYR A 53 1.27 0.35 -3.71
C TYR A 53 0.16 1.40 -3.80
N GLY A 54 -0.26 1.74 -5.03
CA GLY A 54 -1.25 2.78 -5.27
C GLY A 54 -2.71 2.31 -5.26
N ASP A 55 -2.95 1.03 -5.12
CA ASP A 55 -4.26 0.37 -5.23
C ASP A 55 -4.81 -0.20 -3.92
N GLY A 56 -4.04 -0.17 -2.85
CA GLY A 56 -4.43 -0.63 -1.52
C GLY A 56 -4.83 0.50 -0.58
N VAL A 57 -5.94 0.33 0.15
CA VAL A 57 -6.36 1.23 1.23
C VAL A 57 -6.52 0.46 2.54
N SER A 58 -6.15 1.10 3.66
CA SER A 58 -6.18 0.48 4.99
C SER A 58 -6.37 1.51 6.10
N ASP A 59 -6.90 1.07 7.24
CA ASP A 59 -6.91 1.84 8.49
C ASP A 59 -5.70 1.54 9.38
N VAL A 60 -4.62 0.98 8.79
CA VAL A 60 -3.40 0.67 9.53
C VAL A 60 -2.77 1.92 10.14
N ASN A 61 -2.40 1.84 11.40
CA ASN A 61 -1.69 2.91 12.08
C ASN A 61 -0.21 2.90 11.66
N ILE A 62 0.14 3.78 10.74
CA ILE A 62 1.50 3.89 10.18
C ILE A 62 2.56 4.14 11.27
N ARG A 63 2.23 4.92 12.31
CA ARG A 63 3.15 5.17 13.42
C ARG A 63 3.49 3.88 14.16
N ARG A 64 2.49 3.03 14.43
CA ARG A 64 2.73 1.73 15.07
C ARG A 64 3.59 0.79 14.20
N VAL A 65 3.39 0.82 12.88
CA VAL A 65 4.25 0.04 11.94
C VAL A 65 5.68 0.54 12.01
N LEU A 66 5.88 1.87 12.02
CA LEU A 66 7.20 2.48 12.13
C LEU A 66 7.88 2.18 13.48
N ASP A 67 7.15 2.26 14.58
CA ASP A 67 7.66 1.94 15.91
C ASP A 67 8.05 0.45 16.00
N PHE A 68 7.25 -0.44 15.47
CA PHE A 68 7.57 -1.87 15.34
C PHE A 68 8.83 -2.08 14.50
N HIS A 69 8.94 -1.43 13.35
CA HIS A 69 10.13 -1.50 12.50
C HIS A 69 11.39 -1.08 13.24
N LYS A 70 11.35 0.04 13.96
CA LYS A 70 12.47 0.54 14.76
C LYS A 70 12.86 -0.42 15.90
N SER A 71 11.90 -1.14 16.47
CA SER A 71 12.14 -2.03 17.60
C SER A 71 12.95 -3.27 17.27
N HIS A 72 12.91 -3.76 16.04
CA HIS A 72 13.60 -4.99 15.65
C HIS A 72 14.90 -4.75 14.88
N GLY A 73 15.14 -3.55 14.32
CA GLY A 73 16.37 -3.18 13.62
C GLY A 73 16.68 -4.01 12.38
N LYS A 74 15.64 -4.57 11.69
CA LYS A 74 15.79 -5.31 10.43
C LYS A 74 15.58 -4.38 9.24
N ILE A 75 15.97 -4.85 8.04
CA ILE A 75 15.95 -4.06 6.81
C ILE A 75 14.53 -3.72 6.35
N ALA A 76 13.59 -4.65 6.49
CA ALA A 76 12.23 -4.42 6.03
C ALA A 76 11.16 -4.92 7.01
N THR A 77 10.06 -4.18 7.06
CA THR A 77 8.79 -4.60 7.67
C THR A 77 7.71 -4.56 6.61
N VAL A 78 6.94 -5.63 6.49
CA VAL A 78 5.73 -5.69 5.66
C VAL A 78 4.50 -5.74 6.55
N THR A 79 3.49 -4.91 6.27
CA THR A 79 2.18 -5.06 6.91
C THR A 79 1.46 -6.25 6.32
N THR A 80 0.96 -7.12 7.18
CA THR A 80 0.22 -8.33 6.78
C THR A 80 -1.21 -8.30 7.29
N VAL A 81 -2.12 -8.89 6.52
CA VAL A 81 -3.52 -9.08 6.86
C VAL A 81 -3.94 -10.53 6.67
N ALA A 82 -5.01 -10.94 7.32
CA ALA A 82 -5.61 -12.23 7.05
C ALA A 82 -6.21 -12.24 5.64
N PRO A 83 -5.95 -13.25 4.80
CA PRO A 83 -6.56 -13.35 3.48
C PRO A 83 -8.08 -13.50 3.59
N ILE A 84 -8.81 -12.83 2.69
CA ILE A 84 -10.24 -13.06 2.50
C ILE A 84 -10.37 -13.87 1.22
N TRP A 85 -10.91 -15.08 1.31
CA TRP A 85 -11.16 -15.90 0.15
C TRP A 85 -12.23 -15.25 -0.72
N ARG A 86 -11.99 -15.24 -2.03
CA ARG A 86 -12.95 -14.65 -3.01
C ARG A 86 -14.16 -15.56 -3.27
N PHE A 87 -14.06 -16.83 -2.87
CA PHE A 87 -15.04 -17.90 -3.12
C PHE A 87 -15.48 -18.56 -1.81
N GLY A 88 -16.64 -19.20 -1.86
CA GLY A 88 -17.08 -20.06 -0.78
C GLY A 88 -16.17 -21.30 -0.65
N MET A 89 -15.90 -21.69 0.58
CA MET A 89 -15.23 -22.95 0.90
C MET A 89 -16.25 -24.05 1.16
N LEU A 90 -15.96 -25.22 0.61
CA LEU A 90 -16.77 -26.42 0.77
C LEU A 90 -15.95 -27.48 1.50
N GLU A 91 -16.55 -28.11 2.52
CA GLU A 91 -16.06 -29.36 3.06
C GLU A 91 -16.83 -30.49 2.38
N VAL A 92 -16.10 -31.41 1.75
CA VAL A 92 -16.69 -32.51 0.98
C VAL A 92 -16.31 -33.84 1.61
N ALA A 93 -17.30 -34.60 2.03
CA ALA A 93 -17.13 -35.98 2.51
C ALA A 93 -17.14 -36.97 1.34
N GLY A 94 -16.88 -38.26 1.64
CA GLY A 94 -16.88 -39.32 0.64
C GLY A 94 -18.12 -39.29 -0.26
N GLU A 95 -17.96 -39.67 -1.53
CA GLU A 95 -18.99 -39.66 -2.57
C GLU A 95 -19.56 -38.28 -2.95
N GLY A 96 -18.88 -37.16 -2.54
CA GLY A 96 -19.22 -35.82 -2.98
C GLY A 96 -20.29 -35.11 -2.14
N ALA A 97 -20.64 -35.63 -0.96
CA ALA A 97 -21.54 -34.97 -0.03
C ALA A 97 -20.88 -33.69 0.54
N VAL A 98 -21.52 -32.54 0.38
CA VAL A 98 -21.09 -31.28 0.99
C VAL A 98 -21.56 -31.29 2.46
N THR A 99 -20.62 -31.28 3.38
CA THR A 99 -20.88 -31.29 4.83
C THR A 99 -20.86 -29.90 5.44
N ASN A 100 -20.15 -28.95 4.80
CA ASN A 100 -20.13 -27.55 5.24
C ASN A 100 -19.93 -26.62 4.04
N PHE A 101 -20.51 -25.42 4.13
CA PHE A 101 -20.30 -24.34 3.18
C PHE A 101 -20.09 -23.03 3.95
N THR A 102 -18.97 -22.35 3.68
CA THR A 102 -18.69 -21.05 4.28
C THR A 102 -18.39 -20.05 3.17
N GLU A 103 -19.23 -19.03 3.05
CA GLU A 103 -19.02 -17.97 2.04
C GLU A 103 -17.89 -17.05 2.48
N LYS A 104 -16.88 -16.89 1.62
CA LYS A 104 -15.72 -15.99 1.79
C LYS A 104 -15.11 -16.03 3.20
N PRO A 105 -14.72 -17.22 3.69
CA PRO A 105 -14.13 -17.31 5.02
C PRO A 105 -12.81 -16.52 5.09
N LYS A 106 -12.46 -16.09 6.30
CA LYS A 106 -11.08 -15.66 6.55
C LYS A 106 -10.16 -16.86 6.38
N GLY A 107 -9.16 -16.74 5.50
CA GLY A 107 -8.18 -17.79 5.29
C GLY A 107 -7.19 -17.90 6.45
N GLU A 108 -6.58 -19.07 6.57
CA GLU A 108 -5.41 -19.22 7.41
C GLU A 108 -4.17 -18.59 6.74
N GLY A 109 -3.23 -18.11 7.55
CA GLY A 109 -2.02 -17.45 7.08
C GLY A 109 -2.12 -15.93 7.04
N SER A 110 -1.17 -15.33 6.35
CA SER A 110 -1.05 -13.88 6.21
C SER A 110 -0.64 -13.55 4.78
N ILE A 111 -1.23 -12.51 4.23
CA ILE A 111 -0.83 -11.94 2.93
C ILE A 111 -0.25 -10.55 3.11
N SER A 112 0.61 -10.12 2.19
CA SER A 112 1.11 -8.76 2.14
C SER A 112 -0.02 -7.78 1.83
N ALA A 113 -0.12 -6.72 2.63
CA ALA A 113 -1.04 -5.61 2.38
C ALA A 113 -0.38 -4.48 1.56
N GLY A 114 0.86 -4.65 1.11
CA GLY A 114 1.55 -3.67 0.28
C GLY A 114 2.03 -2.41 1.00
N PHE A 115 2.00 -2.38 2.34
CA PHE A 115 2.56 -1.29 3.15
C PHE A 115 3.85 -1.75 3.80
N PHE A 116 4.95 -1.09 3.48
CA PHE A 116 6.28 -1.44 3.96
C PHE A 116 6.93 -0.28 4.70
N VAL A 117 7.81 -0.63 5.64
CA VAL A 117 8.85 0.26 6.17
C VAL A 117 10.19 -0.37 5.82
N CYS A 118 11.05 0.39 5.18
CA CYS A 118 12.33 -0.09 4.68
C CYS A 118 13.48 0.75 5.21
N GLN A 119 14.59 0.10 5.56
CA GLN A 119 15.89 0.75 5.69
C GLN A 119 16.53 0.95 4.32
N ARG A 120 17.47 1.90 4.24
CA ARG A 120 18.18 2.23 3.00
C ARG A 120 18.93 1.04 2.40
N GLU A 121 19.35 0.09 3.21
CA GLU A 121 20.02 -1.15 2.81
C GLU A 121 19.16 -2.04 1.91
N ILE A 122 17.85 -1.79 1.81
CA ILE A 122 16.96 -2.47 0.88
C ILE A 122 17.45 -2.36 -0.56
N PHE A 123 18.13 -1.26 -0.92
CA PHE A 123 18.65 -1.02 -2.27
C PHE A 123 19.75 -1.99 -2.69
N ASP A 124 20.44 -2.65 -1.74
CA ASP A 124 21.45 -3.67 -2.00
C ASP A 124 20.83 -5.01 -2.43
N TYR A 125 19.51 -5.13 -2.28
CA TYR A 125 18.72 -6.28 -2.70
C TYR A 125 18.06 -6.08 -4.06
N LEU A 126 18.12 -4.89 -4.64
CA LEU A 126 17.42 -4.55 -5.87
C LEU A 126 18.30 -4.68 -7.09
N GLY A 127 17.76 -5.35 -8.11
CA GLY A 127 18.37 -5.50 -9.42
C GLY A 127 18.10 -4.34 -10.39
N GLY A 128 18.19 -4.63 -11.68
CA GLY A 128 17.85 -3.72 -12.78
C GLY A 128 16.35 -3.63 -13.05
N ASP A 129 16.03 -3.21 -14.29
CA ASP A 129 14.64 -2.97 -14.71
C ASP A 129 13.73 -4.19 -14.60
N GLU A 130 14.27 -5.40 -14.78
CA GLU A 130 13.55 -6.69 -14.66
C GLU A 130 13.29 -7.12 -13.22
N CYS A 131 13.80 -6.40 -12.22
CA CYS A 131 13.67 -6.77 -10.81
C CYS A 131 12.24 -6.61 -10.33
N ILE A 132 11.62 -7.71 -9.92
CA ILE A 132 10.32 -7.73 -9.24
C ILE A 132 10.58 -7.75 -7.73
N PHE A 133 10.16 -6.70 -7.02
CA PHE A 133 10.42 -6.53 -5.59
C PHE A 133 9.89 -7.69 -4.75
N GLU A 134 8.73 -8.20 -5.11
CA GLU A 134 7.99 -9.25 -4.41
C GLU A 134 8.59 -10.65 -4.57
N HIS A 135 9.54 -10.82 -5.48
CA HIS A 135 10.22 -12.09 -5.75
C HIS A 135 11.56 -12.16 -4.99
N GLU A 136 12.65 -12.24 -5.76
CA GLU A 136 14.00 -12.45 -5.22
C GLU A 136 14.37 -11.50 -4.08
N PRO A 137 14.11 -10.16 -4.14
CA PRO A 137 14.44 -9.26 -3.04
C PRO A 137 13.76 -9.62 -1.72
N LEU A 138 12.43 -9.80 -1.70
CA LEU A 138 11.72 -10.15 -0.47
C LEU A 138 12.02 -11.60 -0.02
N GLU A 139 12.19 -12.53 -0.95
CA GLU A 139 12.58 -13.91 -0.62
C GLU A 139 13.96 -13.97 0.04
N ARG A 140 14.92 -13.20 -0.49
CA ARG A 140 16.26 -13.12 0.07
C ARG A 140 16.27 -12.47 1.44
N LEU A 141 15.55 -11.34 1.62
CA LEU A 141 15.38 -10.71 2.92
C LEU A 141 14.75 -11.67 3.95
N ALA A 142 13.77 -12.47 3.54
CA ALA A 142 13.14 -13.47 4.41
C ALA A 142 14.13 -14.57 4.82
N LYS A 143 14.89 -15.12 3.86
CA LYS A 143 15.92 -16.15 4.12
C LYS A 143 17.03 -15.65 5.03
N GLU A 144 17.41 -14.37 4.91
CA GLU A 144 18.43 -13.73 5.72
C GLU A 144 17.91 -13.20 7.07
N GLY A 145 16.60 -13.41 7.37
CA GLY A 145 15.96 -12.94 8.61
C GLY A 145 15.91 -11.43 8.71
N GLN A 146 15.85 -10.71 7.57
CA GLN A 146 15.82 -9.27 7.48
C GLN A 146 14.44 -8.72 7.12
N LEU A 147 13.43 -9.59 6.96
CA LEU A 147 12.03 -9.22 6.71
C LEU A 147 11.18 -9.57 7.93
N MET A 148 10.46 -8.59 8.48
CA MET A 148 9.53 -8.76 9.59
C MET A 148 8.10 -8.47 9.15
N ALA A 149 7.14 -9.17 9.75
CA ALA A 149 5.71 -9.00 9.48
C ALA A 149 5.03 -8.23 10.62
N PHE A 150 4.41 -7.10 10.29
CA PHE A 150 3.49 -6.38 11.19
C PHE A 150 2.07 -6.83 10.92
N ARG A 151 1.45 -7.54 11.86
CA ARG A 151 0.08 -8.00 11.70
C ARG A 151 -0.93 -6.88 11.90
N HIS A 152 -1.83 -6.71 10.93
CA HIS A 152 -2.94 -5.80 10.97
C HIS A 152 -4.26 -6.57 10.89
N ASP A 153 -5.11 -6.40 11.91
CA ASP A 153 -6.40 -7.09 12.01
C ASP A 153 -7.60 -6.17 11.64
N GLY A 154 -7.31 -4.91 11.22
CA GLY A 154 -8.30 -3.92 10.83
C GLY A 154 -8.74 -4.02 9.38
N PHE A 155 -9.14 -2.88 8.81
CA PHE A 155 -9.60 -2.79 7.44
C PHE A 155 -8.42 -2.78 6.46
N PHE A 156 -8.49 -3.61 5.45
CA PHE A 156 -7.65 -3.57 4.25
C PHE A 156 -8.48 -3.96 3.03
N TYR A 157 -8.28 -3.24 1.93
CA TYR A 157 -8.93 -3.56 0.67
C TYR A 157 -8.04 -3.12 -0.51
N ALA A 158 -7.86 -4.01 -1.50
CA ALA A 158 -7.18 -3.69 -2.75
C ALA A 158 -8.20 -3.43 -3.86
N MET A 159 -7.87 -2.57 -4.81
CA MET A 159 -8.71 -2.17 -5.94
C MET A 159 -8.17 -2.74 -7.25
N ASP A 160 -8.24 -4.07 -7.40
CA ASP A 160 -7.73 -4.78 -8.59
C ASP A 160 -8.78 -4.90 -9.69
N THR A 161 -10.06 -4.83 -9.34
CA THR A 161 -11.17 -5.04 -10.27
C THR A 161 -12.19 -3.90 -10.21
N TYR A 162 -12.99 -3.77 -11.26
CA TYR A 162 -14.07 -2.78 -11.31
C TYR A 162 -15.10 -2.94 -10.18
N ARG A 163 -15.37 -4.18 -9.73
CA ARG A 163 -16.22 -4.44 -8.56
C ARG A 163 -15.63 -3.84 -7.28
N GLU A 164 -14.33 -3.98 -7.09
CA GLU A 164 -13.62 -3.44 -5.93
C GLU A 164 -13.59 -1.91 -5.97
N TYR A 165 -13.37 -1.33 -7.16
CA TYR A 165 -13.51 0.11 -7.39
C TYR A 165 -14.91 0.61 -6.99
N GLN A 166 -15.98 -0.04 -7.46
CA GLN A 166 -17.35 0.33 -7.10
C GLN A 166 -17.59 0.21 -5.59
N HIS A 167 -17.13 -0.87 -4.96
CA HIS A 167 -17.27 -1.09 -3.53
C HIS A 167 -16.60 0.01 -2.70
N LEU A 168 -15.36 0.39 -3.03
CA LEU A 168 -14.65 1.46 -2.33
C LEU A 168 -15.34 2.82 -2.52
N ASN A 169 -15.84 3.12 -3.72
CA ASN A 169 -16.61 4.34 -3.97
C ASN A 169 -17.93 4.36 -3.18
N ASP A 170 -18.63 3.24 -3.08
CA ASP A 170 -19.84 3.12 -2.26
C ASP A 170 -19.56 3.38 -0.78
N LEU A 171 -18.47 2.82 -0.24
CA LEU A 171 -18.04 3.09 1.14
C LEU A 171 -17.74 4.58 1.35
N TRP A 172 -17.05 5.20 0.40
CA TRP A 172 -16.73 6.63 0.45
C TRP A 172 -18.00 7.48 0.45
N ASN A 173 -18.90 7.23 -0.49
CA ASN A 173 -20.15 8.00 -0.66
C ASN A 173 -21.09 7.88 0.55
N ARG A 174 -21.06 6.73 1.25
CA ARG A 174 -21.82 6.48 2.49
C ARG A 174 -21.13 6.97 3.75
N GLN A 175 -19.97 7.62 3.64
CA GLN A 175 -19.13 8.03 4.77
C GLN A 175 -18.71 6.85 5.67
N ALA A 176 -18.58 5.67 5.09
CA ALA A 176 -18.18 4.42 5.75
C ALA A 176 -16.74 4.00 5.40
N ALA A 177 -15.96 4.91 4.83
CA ALA A 177 -14.57 4.70 4.40
C ALA A 177 -13.64 4.59 5.62
N LYS A 178 -13.37 3.37 6.09
CA LYS A 178 -12.55 3.12 7.29
C LYS A 178 -11.11 3.59 7.17
N TRP A 179 -10.59 3.70 5.94
CA TRP A 179 -9.25 4.22 5.67
C TRP A 179 -9.14 5.75 5.76
N LYS A 180 -10.28 6.47 5.80
CA LYS A 180 -10.31 7.91 6.03
C LYS A 180 -10.10 8.20 7.51
N LEU A 181 -8.84 8.31 7.92
CA LEU A 181 -8.45 8.55 9.32
C LEU A 181 -8.29 10.04 9.66
N TRP A 182 -8.40 10.91 8.66
CA TRP A 182 -8.32 12.37 8.82
C TRP A 182 -9.71 12.99 8.90
N GLU A 183 -9.82 14.08 9.62
CA GLU A 183 -11.02 14.92 9.63
C GLU A 183 -10.99 15.89 8.46
N ASP A 184 -12.16 16.16 7.86
CA ASP A 184 -12.26 17.20 6.85
C ASP A 184 -12.06 18.56 7.55
N VAL A 185 -11.00 19.27 7.20
CA VAL A 185 -10.84 20.66 7.65
C VAL A 185 -11.95 21.48 6.98
N PRO A 186 -12.81 22.17 7.73
CA PRO A 186 -13.83 23.04 7.15
C PRO A 186 -13.14 24.04 6.21
N ALA A 187 -13.62 24.16 4.97
CA ALA A 187 -13.11 25.17 4.06
C ALA A 187 -13.25 26.54 4.74
N LEU A 188 -12.13 27.25 4.94
CA LEU A 188 -12.16 28.61 5.44
C LEU A 188 -13.10 29.44 4.56
N PRO A 189 -14.05 30.22 5.13
CA PRO A 189 -14.93 31.06 4.34
C PRO A 189 -14.07 31.99 3.51
N ARG A 190 -14.31 32.01 2.19
CA ARG A 190 -13.65 32.96 1.29
C ARG A 190 -13.94 34.36 1.80
N LEU A 191 -12.93 35.09 2.23
CA LEU A 191 -13.04 36.53 2.41
C LEU A 191 -13.39 37.11 1.05
N VAL A 192 -14.65 37.46 0.86
CA VAL A 192 -15.09 38.24 -0.30
C VAL A 192 -14.49 39.62 -0.09
N SER A 193 -13.40 39.94 -0.78
CA SER A 193 -12.91 41.31 -0.84
C SER A 193 -13.90 42.10 -1.68
N ASN A 194 -14.75 42.82 -1.01
CA ASN A 194 -15.50 43.90 -1.64
C ASN A 194 -14.50 44.97 -2.14
N ARG A 195 -14.36 45.06 -3.44
CA ARG A 195 -13.86 46.23 -4.15
C ARG A 195 -14.95 46.71 -5.09
#